data_32d7ce22719474ac099143773faff10b
#
_entry.id   32d7ce22719474ac099143773faff10b
#
_cell.length_a   1.000
_cell.length_b   1.000
_cell.length_c   1.000
_cell.angle_alpha   90.00
_cell.angle_beta   90.00
_cell.angle_gamma   90.00
#
_symmetry.space_group_name_H-M   'P 1'
#
loop_
_entity.id
_entity.type
_entity.pdbx_description
1 polymer ?
#
loop_
_entity_poly.entity_id
_entity_poly.type
_entity_poly.pdbx_seq_one_letter_code
_entity_poly.pdbx_strand_id
1 'polypeptide(L)'
;MASVTGDEAVGIGLAVSHLASLGHRHIAYVGGDAEASTGLGRYQAFVARLQHQGLPLDPDLVAHADRFHEEPGAAAFAELLDRGTPFTAVVAANDRLALGCYDVLHERGLRVPEDVSVTGYNDMLFADRFDPALTTVRIPHYQVGVRAAQLLLEALADGESPPMTVRLAPSLVVRASTAPPRPA
;
A
#
# COMPACT_ATOMS: atom_id res chain seq x y z
N MET A 1 7.12 -16.35 20.68
CA MET A 1 6.82 -16.99 19.39
C MET A 1 7.58 -16.23 18.31
N ALA A 2 8.30 -16.93 17.43
CA ALA A 2 8.98 -16.33 16.30
C ALA A 2 7.98 -15.99 15.17
N SER A 3 8.22 -14.91 14.42
CA SER A 3 7.42 -14.51 13.28
C SER A 3 8.29 -14.04 12.11
N VAL A 4 7.78 -14.21 10.88
CA VAL A 4 8.43 -13.69 9.67
C VAL A 4 7.40 -12.85 8.91
N THR A 5 7.77 -11.61 8.58
CA THR A 5 6.87 -10.66 7.90
C THR A 5 7.62 -9.90 6.80
N GLY A 6 6.89 -9.29 5.87
CA GLY A 6 7.44 -8.20 5.07
C GLY A 6 7.70 -6.96 5.93
N ASP A 7 8.68 -6.16 5.56
CA ASP A 7 8.93 -4.87 6.22
C ASP A 7 7.95 -3.82 5.67
N GLU A 8 6.85 -3.60 6.40
CA GLU A 8 5.79 -2.67 5.99
C GLU A 8 6.26 -1.22 5.94
N ALA A 9 7.17 -0.83 6.86
CA ALA A 9 7.73 0.52 6.88
C ALA A 9 8.55 0.81 5.61
N VAL A 10 9.38 -0.16 5.21
CA VAL A 10 10.12 -0.08 3.95
C VAL A 10 9.17 -0.09 2.76
N GLY A 11 8.19 -1.01 2.73
CA GLY A 11 7.30 -1.19 1.58
C GLY A 11 6.44 0.05 1.30
N ILE A 12 5.67 0.52 2.28
CA ILE A 12 4.86 1.74 2.13
C ILE A 12 5.77 2.94 1.85
N GLY A 13 6.94 2.99 2.52
CA GLY A 13 7.94 4.02 2.26
C GLY A 13 8.42 4.06 0.80
N LEU A 14 8.55 2.91 0.12
CA LEU A 14 8.89 2.85 -1.31
C LEU A 14 7.79 3.45 -2.19
N ALA A 15 6.51 3.12 -1.94
CA ALA A 15 5.38 3.66 -2.69
C ALA A 15 5.29 5.19 -2.56
N VAL A 16 5.32 5.71 -1.33
CA VAL A 16 5.28 7.16 -1.07
C VAL A 16 6.48 7.86 -1.69
N SER A 17 7.70 7.31 -1.55
CA SER A 17 8.91 7.93 -2.12
C SER A 17 8.88 7.96 -3.64
N HIS A 18 8.34 6.91 -4.28
CA HIS A 18 8.14 6.89 -5.73
C HIS A 18 7.20 8.01 -6.18
N LEU A 19 6.03 8.15 -5.55
CA LEU A 19 5.09 9.22 -5.89
C LEU A 19 5.69 10.61 -5.63
N ALA A 20 6.39 10.80 -4.51
CA ALA A 20 7.08 12.05 -4.21
C ALA A 20 8.17 12.39 -5.24
N SER A 21 8.91 11.39 -5.74
CA SER A 21 9.92 11.57 -6.80
C SER A 21 9.32 11.95 -8.16
N LEU A 22 8.07 11.56 -8.43
CA LEU A 22 7.31 11.99 -9.60
C LEU A 22 6.75 13.42 -9.46
N GLY A 23 6.82 14.03 -8.27
CA GLY A 23 6.37 15.38 -8.01
C GLY A 23 5.02 15.50 -7.30
N HIS A 24 4.39 14.38 -6.89
CA HIS A 24 3.16 14.42 -6.10
C HIS A 24 3.42 15.03 -4.72
N ARG A 25 2.54 15.94 -4.30
CA ARG A 25 2.62 16.64 -3.01
C ARG A 25 1.45 16.33 -2.10
N HIS A 26 0.24 16.21 -2.66
CA HIS A 26 -0.97 15.81 -1.97
C HIS A 26 -1.27 14.36 -2.35
N ILE A 27 -0.99 13.45 -1.43
CA ILE A 27 -1.09 12.00 -1.63
C ILE A 27 -2.15 11.47 -0.67
N ALA A 28 -3.20 10.86 -1.23
CA ALA A 28 -4.24 10.21 -0.46
C ALA A 28 -3.81 8.81 0.00
N TYR A 29 -4.47 8.30 1.03
CA TYR A 29 -4.27 6.96 1.56
C TYR A 29 -5.60 6.23 1.71
N VAL A 30 -5.67 5.01 1.20
CA VAL A 30 -6.78 4.09 1.44
C VAL A 30 -6.26 2.87 2.18
N GLY A 31 -6.57 2.79 3.47
CA GLY A 31 -6.20 1.70 4.36
C GLY A 31 -7.28 0.63 4.45
N GLY A 32 -6.90 -0.55 4.98
CA GLY A 32 -7.84 -1.53 5.49
C GLY A 32 -8.15 -1.29 6.96
N ASP A 33 -8.64 -2.33 7.64
CA ASP A 33 -8.97 -2.29 9.07
C ASP A 33 -7.83 -1.66 9.90
N ALA A 34 -8.13 -0.50 10.49
CA ALA A 34 -7.18 0.28 11.28
C ALA A 34 -6.86 -0.36 12.65
N GLU A 35 -7.68 -1.30 13.14
CA GLU A 35 -7.44 -2.04 14.38
C GLU A 35 -6.55 -3.27 14.15
N ALA A 36 -6.50 -3.77 12.92
CA ALA A 36 -5.59 -4.84 12.55
C ALA A 36 -4.12 -4.36 12.56
N SER A 37 -3.20 -5.16 13.09
CA SER A 37 -1.77 -4.81 13.16
C SER A 37 -1.17 -4.41 11.82
N THR A 38 -1.59 -5.08 10.72
CA THR A 38 -1.18 -4.75 9.35
C THR A 38 -1.74 -3.39 8.89
N GLY A 39 -3.00 -3.09 9.21
CA GLY A 39 -3.63 -1.81 8.86
C GLY A 39 -2.95 -0.66 9.58
N LEU A 40 -2.79 -0.78 10.89
CA LEU A 40 -2.10 0.21 11.71
C LEU A 40 -0.64 0.40 11.27
N GLY A 41 0.10 -0.69 11.05
CA GLY A 41 1.51 -0.64 10.65
C GLY A 41 1.71 0.08 9.31
N ARG A 42 0.89 -0.21 8.30
CA ARG A 42 0.95 0.45 6.98
C ARG A 42 0.57 1.93 7.06
N TYR A 43 -0.46 2.27 7.82
CA TYR A 43 -0.83 3.66 8.03
C TYR A 43 0.29 4.46 8.74
N GLN A 44 0.85 3.91 9.81
CA GLN A 44 1.97 4.55 10.51
C GLN A 44 3.19 4.73 9.59
N ALA A 45 3.47 3.75 8.73
CA ALA A 45 4.53 3.83 7.73
C ALA A 45 4.27 4.94 6.69
N PHE A 46 3.02 5.10 6.26
CA PHE A 46 2.59 6.18 5.35
C PHE A 46 2.84 7.55 6.00
N VAL A 47 2.33 7.77 7.21
CA VAL A 47 2.51 9.02 7.96
C VAL A 47 3.99 9.35 8.16
N ALA A 48 4.77 8.38 8.64
CA ALA A 48 6.20 8.56 8.89
C ALA A 48 6.96 8.91 7.59
N ARG A 49 6.59 8.31 6.45
CA ARG A 49 7.25 8.59 5.17
C ARG A 49 6.86 9.96 4.61
N LEU A 50 5.61 10.40 4.73
CA LEU A 50 5.22 11.76 4.37
C LEU A 50 6.04 12.79 5.16
N GLN A 51 6.13 12.62 6.48
CA GLN A 51 6.92 13.49 7.35
C GLN A 51 8.40 13.54 6.93
N HIS A 52 9.00 12.38 6.66
CA HIS A 52 10.40 12.29 6.21
C HIS A 52 10.63 13.01 4.87
N GLN A 53 9.64 13.01 3.98
CA GLN A 53 9.68 13.67 2.67
C GLN A 53 9.30 15.16 2.73
N GLY A 54 8.92 15.69 3.90
CA GLY A 54 8.42 17.05 4.05
C GLY A 54 7.09 17.28 3.32
N LEU A 55 6.29 16.21 3.16
CA LEU A 55 4.96 16.28 2.54
C LEU A 55 3.88 16.47 3.61
N PRO A 56 2.81 17.21 3.30
CA PRO A 56 1.72 17.41 4.25
C PRO A 56 0.96 16.08 4.49
N LEU A 57 0.58 15.86 5.75
CA LEU A 57 -0.44 14.89 6.12
C LEU A 57 -1.76 15.64 6.26
N ASP A 58 -2.70 15.38 5.37
CA ASP A 58 -4.04 15.93 5.44
C ASP A 58 -5.00 14.80 5.87
N PRO A 59 -5.68 14.92 7.02
CA PRO A 59 -6.64 13.92 7.49
C PRO A 59 -7.80 13.68 6.50
N ASP A 60 -8.19 14.69 5.72
CA ASP A 60 -9.23 14.56 4.71
C ASP A 60 -8.81 13.68 3.52
N LEU A 61 -7.51 13.43 3.37
CA LEU A 61 -6.95 12.53 2.36
C LEU A 61 -6.69 11.11 2.88
N VAL A 62 -7.21 10.77 4.08
CA VAL A 62 -7.06 9.44 4.67
C VAL A 62 -8.44 8.79 4.82
N ALA A 63 -8.57 7.59 4.26
CA ALA A 63 -9.75 6.75 4.44
C ALA A 63 -9.35 5.32 4.85
N HIS A 64 -10.19 4.68 5.63
CA HIS A 64 -10.00 3.30 6.07
C HIS A 64 -11.25 2.48 5.73
N ALA A 65 -11.04 1.36 5.05
CA ALA A 65 -12.04 0.32 4.86
C ALA A 65 -12.05 -0.62 6.08
N ASP A 66 -13.18 -1.27 6.33
CA ASP A 66 -13.30 -2.27 7.41
C ASP A 66 -12.54 -3.58 7.10
N ARG A 67 -12.18 -3.80 5.84
CA ARG A 67 -11.46 -4.98 5.34
C ARG A 67 -10.52 -4.62 4.18
N PHE A 68 -9.57 -5.52 3.92
CA PHE A 68 -8.61 -5.41 2.81
C PHE A 68 -9.18 -5.98 1.50
N HIS A 69 -10.39 -5.58 1.11
CA HIS A 69 -11.10 -6.04 -0.07
C HIS A 69 -11.51 -4.90 -1.01
N GLU A 70 -11.83 -5.22 -2.26
CA GLU A 70 -12.15 -4.26 -3.32
C GLU A 70 -13.39 -3.42 -2.99
N GLU A 71 -14.50 -4.07 -2.62
CA GLU A 71 -15.77 -3.39 -2.36
C GLU A 71 -15.70 -2.40 -1.18
N PRO A 72 -15.19 -2.79 0.04
CA PRO A 72 -14.93 -1.83 1.11
C PRO A 72 -13.93 -0.74 0.73
N GLY A 73 -12.92 -1.08 -0.07
CA GLY A 73 -11.95 -0.12 -0.59
C GLY A 73 -12.59 0.93 -1.51
N ALA A 74 -13.47 0.50 -2.40
CA ALA A 74 -14.24 1.38 -3.27
C ALA A 74 -15.11 2.34 -2.45
N ALA A 75 -15.84 1.83 -1.46
CA ALA A 75 -16.69 2.66 -0.60
C ALA A 75 -15.86 3.72 0.15
N ALA A 76 -14.77 3.32 0.80
CA ALA A 76 -13.90 4.25 1.53
C ALA A 76 -13.26 5.31 0.60
N PHE A 77 -12.87 4.91 -0.61
CA PHE A 77 -12.29 5.85 -1.58
C PHE A 77 -13.32 6.80 -2.19
N ALA A 78 -14.55 6.33 -2.44
CA ALA A 78 -15.64 7.19 -2.89
C ALA A 78 -15.96 8.29 -1.86
N GLU A 79 -16.05 7.93 -0.57
CA GLU A 79 -16.23 8.90 0.52
C GLU A 79 -15.06 9.91 0.58
N LEU A 80 -13.82 9.46 0.37
CA LEU A 80 -12.65 10.34 0.33
C LEU A 80 -12.75 11.35 -0.81
N LEU A 81 -13.14 10.91 -2.01
CA LEU A 81 -13.35 11.79 -3.16
C LEU A 81 -14.46 12.81 -2.91
N ASP A 82 -15.54 12.40 -2.23
CA ASP A 82 -16.71 13.27 -1.94
C ASP A 82 -16.38 14.39 -0.93
N ARG A 83 -15.28 14.29 -0.17
CA ARG A 83 -14.77 15.39 0.67
C ARG A 83 -14.26 16.58 -0.15
N GLY A 84 -13.93 16.38 -1.43
CA GLY A 84 -13.51 17.42 -2.36
C GLY A 84 -12.11 17.98 -2.12
N THR A 85 -11.32 17.41 -1.20
CA THR A 85 -9.94 17.83 -0.97
C THR A 85 -9.05 17.38 -2.14
N PRO A 86 -8.30 18.27 -2.79
CA PRO A 86 -7.55 17.93 -4.00
C PRO A 86 -6.33 17.07 -3.70
N PHE A 87 -6.13 16.03 -4.49
CA PHE A 87 -4.94 15.18 -4.49
C PHE A 87 -4.64 14.70 -5.92
N THR A 88 -3.44 14.18 -6.14
CA THR A 88 -2.99 13.70 -7.46
C THR A 88 -2.50 12.26 -7.45
N ALA A 89 -2.41 11.65 -6.28
CA ALA A 89 -2.01 10.26 -6.14
C ALA A 89 -2.67 9.62 -4.92
N VAL A 90 -2.85 8.30 -4.96
CA VAL A 90 -3.33 7.49 -3.84
C VAL A 90 -2.41 6.30 -3.59
N VAL A 91 -2.10 6.08 -2.32
CA VAL A 91 -1.47 4.86 -1.81
C VAL A 91 -2.57 3.96 -1.25
N ALA A 92 -2.91 2.91 -1.96
CA ALA A 92 -3.78 1.86 -1.45
C ALA A 92 -2.95 0.85 -0.64
N ALA A 93 -3.41 0.52 0.54
CA ALA A 93 -2.67 -0.35 1.46
C ALA A 93 -2.53 -1.80 0.98
N ASN A 94 -3.30 -2.24 -0.03
CA ASN A 94 -3.05 -3.46 -0.80
C ASN A 94 -3.63 -3.35 -2.22
N ASP A 95 -3.37 -4.37 -3.07
CA ASP A 95 -3.81 -4.37 -4.47
C ASP A 95 -5.33 -4.53 -4.63
N ARG A 96 -6.02 -5.16 -3.67
CA ARG A 96 -7.49 -5.26 -3.69
C ARG A 96 -8.16 -3.92 -3.39
N LEU A 97 -7.63 -3.17 -2.43
CA LEU A 97 -8.07 -1.79 -2.19
C LEU A 97 -7.77 -0.89 -3.40
N ALA A 98 -6.61 -1.10 -4.05
CA ALA A 98 -6.27 -0.40 -5.28
C ALA A 98 -7.29 -0.69 -6.40
N LEU A 99 -7.76 -1.96 -6.53
CA LEU A 99 -8.82 -2.31 -7.48
C LEU A 99 -10.09 -1.51 -7.22
N GLY A 100 -10.53 -1.43 -5.95
CA GLY A 100 -11.67 -0.59 -5.57
C GLY A 100 -11.47 0.90 -5.91
N CYS A 101 -10.23 1.43 -5.76
CA CYS A 101 -9.92 2.78 -6.21
C CYS A 101 -10.06 2.95 -7.74
N TYR A 102 -9.62 1.94 -8.52
CA TYR A 102 -9.78 1.96 -9.98
C TYR A 102 -11.24 2.00 -10.40
N ASP A 103 -12.07 1.15 -9.78
CA ASP A 103 -13.51 1.09 -10.08
C ASP A 103 -14.16 2.46 -9.87
N VAL A 104 -13.89 3.10 -8.73
CA VAL A 104 -14.45 4.43 -8.42
C VAL A 104 -13.90 5.52 -9.34
N LEU A 105 -12.60 5.51 -9.66
CA LEU A 105 -12.01 6.47 -10.60
C LEU A 105 -12.67 6.33 -11.97
N HIS A 106 -12.85 5.11 -12.45
CA HIS A 106 -13.53 4.84 -13.72
C HIS A 106 -14.98 5.34 -13.72
N GLU A 107 -15.75 5.03 -12.67
CA GLU A 107 -17.14 5.51 -12.50
C GLU A 107 -17.27 7.03 -12.48
N ARG A 108 -16.25 7.72 -11.93
CA ARG A 108 -16.19 9.19 -11.89
C ARG A 108 -15.59 9.83 -13.15
N GLY A 109 -15.21 9.03 -14.16
CA GLY A 109 -14.56 9.48 -15.39
C GLY A 109 -13.16 10.04 -15.20
N LEU A 110 -12.49 9.67 -14.08
CA LEU A 110 -11.10 10.02 -13.78
C LEU A 110 -10.17 8.91 -14.30
N ARG A 111 -9.05 9.31 -14.89
CA ARG A 111 -8.12 8.40 -15.54
C ARG A 111 -6.92 8.12 -14.66
N VAL A 112 -6.48 6.87 -14.68
CA VAL A 112 -5.22 6.42 -14.10
C VAL A 112 -4.22 6.27 -15.26
N PRO A 113 -3.03 6.85 -15.18
CA PRO A 113 -2.48 7.69 -14.10
C PRO A 113 -2.71 9.20 -14.33
N GLU A 114 -3.37 9.63 -15.43
CA GLU A 114 -3.37 11.00 -15.91
C GLU A 114 -4.04 11.99 -14.94
N ASP A 115 -5.10 11.57 -14.26
CA ASP A 115 -5.81 12.40 -13.30
C ASP A 115 -5.42 12.02 -11.87
N VAL A 116 -5.24 10.71 -11.59
CA VAL A 116 -4.80 10.19 -10.29
C VAL A 116 -3.83 9.02 -10.48
N SER A 117 -2.62 9.13 -9.95
CA SER A 117 -1.69 8.02 -9.84
C SER A 117 -2.10 7.06 -8.71
N VAL A 118 -2.04 5.74 -8.95
CA VAL A 118 -2.43 4.72 -7.97
C VAL A 118 -1.27 3.78 -7.70
N THR A 119 -1.01 3.50 -6.41
CA THR A 119 -0.08 2.43 -6.00
C THR A 119 -0.79 1.42 -5.12
N GLY A 120 -0.36 0.16 -5.22
CA GLY A 120 -0.84 -0.96 -4.41
C GLY A 120 0.25 -1.57 -3.53
N TYR A 121 -0.07 -2.73 -2.93
CA TYR A 121 0.81 -3.49 -2.05
C TYR A 121 0.45 -4.97 -2.11
N ASN A 122 1.41 -5.85 -2.21
CA ASN A 122 1.52 -7.31 -2.26
C ASN A 122 2.00 -7.84 -3.61
N ASP A 123 1.80 -7.14 -4.71
CA ASP A 123 2.03 -7.60 -6.09
C ASP A 123 1.30 -8.91 -6.37
N MET A 124 -0.02 -8.89 -6.20
CA MET A 124 -0.88 -10.04 -6.45
C MET A 124 -0.84 -10.48 -7.92
N LEU A 125 -1.16 -11.74 -8.19
CA LEU A 125 -1.07 -12.36 -9.54
C LEU A 125 -1.85 -11.64 -10.64
N PHE A 126 -2.78 -10.76 -10.29
CA PHE A 126 -3.55 -9.95 -11.23
C PHE A 126 -3.11 -8.48 -11.33
N ALA A 127 -2.08 -8.05 -10.59
CA ALA A 127 -1.66 -6.65 -10.56
C ALA A 127 -1.16 -6.14 -11.92
N ASP A 128 -0.67 -7.02 -12.78
CA ASP A 128 -0.27 -6.75 -14.17
C ASP A 128 -1.46 -6.69 -15.15
N ARG A 129 -2.66 -7.09 -14.72
CA ARG A 129 -3.90 -7.11 -15.53
C ARG A 129 -4.83 -5.94 -15.27
N PHE A 130 -4.46 -5.05 -14.36
CA PHE A 130 -5.15 -3.75 -14.23
C PHE A 130 -4.99 -2.97 -15.53
N ASP A 131 -5.92 -2.10 -15.82
CA ASP A 131 -5.83 -1.18 -16.96
C ASP A 131 -5.92 0.28 -16.46
N PRO A 132 -4.76 0.96 -16.41
CA PRO A 132 -3.39 0.50 -16.68
C PRO A 132 -2.82 -0.42 -15.58
N ALA A 133 -1.77 -1.23 -15.93
CA ALA A 133 -1.13 -2.17 -15.01
C ALA A 133 -0.61 -1.50 -13.72
N LEU A 134 -0.91 -2.09 -12.56
CA LEU A 134 -0.71 -1.48 -11.24
C LEU A 134 0.76 -1.47 -10.80
N THR A 135 1.28 -0.29 -10.48
CA THR A 135 2.51 -0.09 -9.69
C THR A 135 2.25 -0.52 -8.25
N THR A 136 3.01 -1.48 -7.74
CA THR A 136 2.75 -2.07 -6.43
C THR A 136 4.02 -2.52 -5.71
N VAL A 137 3.93 -2.71 -4.41
CA VAL A 137 5.01 -3.21 -3.57
C VAL A 137 4.96 -4.73 -3.52
N ARG A 138 6.05 -5.38 -3.93
CA ARG A 138 6.18 -6.84 -3.89
C ARG A 138 6.77 -7.29 -2.57
N ILE A 139 6.03 -8.14 -1.86
CA ILE A 139 6.54 -8.90 -0.72
C ILE A 139 7.20 -10.18 -1.24
N PRO A 140 8.38 -10.57 -0.73
CA PRO A 140 9.03 -11.81 -1.12
C PRO A 140 8.37 -13.03 -0.44
N HIS A 141 7.10 -13.33 -0.79
CA HIS A 141 6.26 -14.35 -0.13
C HIS A 141 6.92 -15.72 -0.03
N TYR A 142 7.63 -16.15 -1.11
CA TYR A 142 8.35 -17.42 -1.10
C TYR A 142 9.42 -17.44 0.00
N GLN A 143 10.24 -16.39 0.11
CA GLN A 143 11.28 -16.28 1.12
C GLN A 143 10.70 -16.18 2.53
N VAL A 144 9.54 -15.51 2.68
CA VAL A 144 8.78 -15.47 3.95
C VAL A 144 8.41 -16.89 4.36
N GLY A 145 7.84 -17.67 3.45
CA GLY A 145 7.47 -19.07 3.71
C GLY A 145 8.67 -19.96 4.06
N VAL A 146 9.75 -19.87 3.28
CA VAL A 146 10.99 -20.63 3.54
C VAL A 146 11.55 -20.29 4.92
N ARG A 147 11.66 -18.99 5.25
CA ARG A 147 12.22 -18.57 6.54
C ARG A 147 11.33 -18.96 7.73
N ALA A 148 10.02 -18.87 7.57
CA ALA A 148 9.07 -19.33 8.59
C ALA A 148 9.19 -20.83 8.86
N ALA A 149 9.29 -21.64 7.80
CA ALA A 149 9.50 -23.08 7.93
C ALA A 149 10.83 -23.42 8.63
N GLN A 150 11.92 -22.73 8.29
CA GLN A 150 13.21 -22.89 8.95
C GLN A 150 13.13 -22.60 10.45
N LEU A 151 12.52 -21.46 10.83
CA LEU A 151 12.35 -21.10 12.24
C LEU A 151 11.51 -22.13 13.01
N LEU A 152 10.49 -22.68 12.36
CA LEU A 152 9.66 -23.73 12.97
C LEU A 152 10.48 -25.01 13.20
N LEU A 153 11.27 -25.44 12.22
CA LEU A 153 12.12 -26.63 12.34
C LEU A 153 13.22 -26.46 13.41
N GLU A 154 13.84 -25.27 13.46
CA GLU A 154 14.79 -24.90 14.52
C GLU A 154 14.12 -24.99 15.91
N ALA A 155 12.93 -24.42 16.08
CA ALA A 155 12.20 -24.47 17.35
C ALA A 155 11.80 -25.90 17.77
N LEU A 156 11.48 -26.77 16.81
CA LEU A 156 11.15 -28.16 17.09
C LEU A 156 12.38 -28.98 17.49
N ALA A 157 13.57 -28.66 16.98
CA ALA A 157 14.81 -29.34 17.29
C ALA A 157 15.38 -28.91 18.65
N ASP A 158 15.34 -27.61 18.96
CA ASP A 158 16.00 -27.01 20.14
C ASP A 158 15.07 -26.86 21.36
N GLY A 159 13.77 -27.16 21.21
CA GLY A 159 12.76 -27.14 22.30
C GLY A 159 12.27 -25.76 22.73
N GLU A 160 13.01 -24.68 22.51
CA GLU A 160 12.60 -23.31 22.77
C GLU A 160 13.19 -22.35 21.74
N SER A 161 12.33 -21.55 21.12
CA SER A 161 12.77 -20.44 20.27
C SER A 161 12.42 -19.11 20.96
N PRO A 162 13.37 -18.19 21.14
CA PRO A 162 13.07 -16.89 21.70
C PRO A 162 12.10 -16.12 20.80
N PRO A 163 11.26 -15.22 21.35
CA PRO A 163 10.41 -14.37 20.53
C PRO A 163 11.28 -13.47 19.66
N MET A 164 11.17 -13.64 18.35
CA MET A 164 11.88 -12.82 17.36
C MET A 164 11.00 -12.54 16.17
N THR A 165 11.17 -11.37 15.56
CA THR A 165 10.54 -11.02 14.30
C THR A 165 11.60 -10.83 13.23
N VAL A 166 11.55 -11.66 12.19
CA VAL A 166 12.37 -11.50 10.99
C VAL A 166 11.58 -10.69 9.97
N ARG A 167 12.13 -9.55 9.56
CA ARG A 167 11.54 -8.71 8.51
C ARG A 167 12.30 -8.88 7.21
N LEU A 168 11.58 -9.20 6.12
CA LEU A 168 12.15 -9.33 4.78
C LEU A 168 11.84 -8.08 3.98
N ALA A 169 12.86 -7.54 3.33
CA ALA A 169 12.73 -6.30 2.57
C ALA A 169 11.84 -6.52 1.32
N PRO A 170 10.78 -5.71 1.15
CA PRO A 170 9.98 -5.68 -0.07
C PRO A 170 10.69 -4.88 -1.18
N SER A 171 10.16 -4.93 -2.39
CA SER A 171 10.61 -4.12 -3.52
C SER A 171 9.42 -3.45 -4.21
N LEU A 172 9.65 -2.30 -4.87
CA LEU A 172 8.63 -1.65 -5.69
C LEU A 172 8.69 -2.22 -7.12
N VAL A 173 7.54 -2.60 -7.65
CA VAL A 173 7.35 -3.00 -9.04
C VAL A 173 6.63 -1.85 -9.74
N VAL A 174 7.38 -1.03 -10.46
CA VAL A 174 6.82 0.10 -11.22
C VAL A 174 6.18 -0.44 -12.50
N ARG A 175 4.93 -0.02 -12.74
CA ARG A 175 4.15 -0.31 -13.95
C ARG A 175 3.55 0.99 -14.51
N ALA A 176 2.34 0.93 -15.05
CA ALA A 176 1.76 2.05 -15.80
C ALA A 176 0.78 2.93 -14.99
N SER A 177 0.51 2.62 -13.73
CA SER A 177 -0.49 3.32 -12.91
C SER A 177 0.01 4.60 -12.23
N THR A 178 1.24 5.01 -12.51
CA THR A 178 1.84 6.21 -11.92
C THR A 178 2.54 7.05 -12.96
N ALA A 179 2.33 8.37 -12.92
CA ALA A 179 2.98 9.35 -13.78
C ALA A 179 3.16 10.67 -13.00
N PRO A 180 3.98 11.62 -13.48
CA PRO A 180 4.02 12.96 -12.89
C PRO A 180 2.64 13.61 -12.84
N PRO A 181 2.31 14.37 -11.79
CA PRO A 181 1.04 15.09 -11.73
C PRO A 181 0.92 16.11 -12.86
N ARG A 182 -0.30 16.34 -13.34
CA ARG A 182 -0.53 17.41 -14.30
C ARG A 182 -0.13 18.77 -13.73
N PRO A 183 0.48 19.64 -14.53
CA PRO A 183 0.63 21.04 -14.13
C PRO A 183 -0.73 21.64 -13.77
N ALA A 184 -0.78 22.40 -12.67
CA ALA A 184 -1.96 23.14 -12.25
C ALA A 184 -2.27 24.28 -13.22
#